data_c9a54a7ce9062e71dd1e4256ec9a236f
#
_entry.id   c9a54a7ce9062e71dd1e4256ec9a236f
#
_cell.length_a   1.000
_cell.length_b   1.000
_cell.length_c   1.000
_cell.angle_alpha   90.00
_cell.angle_beta   90.00
_cell.angle_gamma   90.00
#
_symmetry.space_group_name_H-M   'P 1'
#
loop_
_entity.id
_entity.type
_entity.pdbx_description
1 polymer ?
#
loop_
_entity_poly.entity_id
_entity_poly.type
_entity_poly.pdbx_seq_one_letter_code
_entity_poly.pdbx_strand_id
1 'polypeptide(L)'
;MPVRESFTLRKRLYVAISLALGQPSVAVAQDAPQFPDARSPQMRVATIGYRLAAMNRQRCPRLEPLTGLLLHDLGSYDPAVRQQIASRYGLAGVGVLGVVPGSAAADAGLRPGDDIRGLDGKPIAPVNAGPTASYDGIALFTDMLVQRLMHGEVALTVMRAGEPLTVTLLRRDGCAARVALLPGRKPDAWSDGRYAAVTQALAEAAGDDELGFALGHEMAHVVLGHAAEPHGALTGIGIGGKRSREREREADRRGVTMSLAAGYREAGAERLLDRLANAHASGLSLTHPSVRARIAAIRETAAAFSPEAR
;
A
#
# COMPACT_ATOMS: atom_id res chain seq x y z
N MET A 1 26.87 -9.68 -64.83
CA MET A 1 26.06 -9.06 -65.89
C MET A 1 24.73 -9.73 -65.91
N PRO A 2 23.62 -9.09 -65.59
CA PRO A 2 22.85 -8.29 -66.54
C PRO A 2 22.21 -7.05 -65.88
N VAL A 3 22.12 -6.06 -66.66
CA VAL A 3 21.11 -5.13 -67.17
C VAL A 3 20.17 -4.48 -66.13
N ARG A 4 20.39 -3.17 -65.94
CA ARG A 4 19.51 -2.18 -65.35
C ARG A 4 18.38 -1.84 -66.33
N GLU A 5 17.14 -1.88 -65.84
CA GLU A 5 16.06 -1.15 -66.48
C GLU A 5 15.54 -0.03 -65.60
N SER A 6 15.62 1.17 -66.19
CA SER A 6 15.17 2.43 -65.60
C SER A 6 13.70 2.63 -65.93
N PHE A 7 12.82 2.73 -64.91
CA PHE A 7 11.46 3.20 -65.11
C PHE A 7 11.29 4.63 -64.61
N THR A 8 11.19 5.55 -65.53
CA THR A 8 10.80 6.94 -65.31
C THR A 8 9.27 7.04 -65.17
N LEU A 9 8.82 7.39 -63.96
CA LEU A 9 7.39 7.67 -63.72
C LEU A 9 7.16 9.19 -63.70
N ARG A 10 6.35 9.65 -64.63
CA ARG A 10 5.92 11.06 -64.81
C ARG A 10 5.16 11.55 -63.59
N LYS A 11 5.61 12.65 -62.99
CA LYS A 11 4.88 13.42 -61.96
C LYS A 11 3.60 14.04 -62.59
N ARG A 12 2.41 13.58 -62.14
CA ARG A 12 1.17 14.34 -62.30
C ARG A 12 0.93 15.14 -61.05
N LEU A 13 0.97 16.46 -61.18
CA LEU A 13 0.64 17.42 -60.15
C LEU A 13 -0.87 17.44 -59.93
N TYR A 14 -1.39 16.90 -58.85
CA TYR A 14 -2.74 17.12 -58.40
C TYR A 14 -2.68 18.23 -57.35
N VAL A 15 -3.28 19.37 -57.70
CA VAL A 15 -3.56 20.45 -56.75
C VAL A 15 -4.82 20.02 -55.99
N ALA A 16 -4.63 19.54 -54.75
CA ALA A 16 -5.75 19.30 -53.86
C ALA A 16 -6.03 20.60 -53.05
N ILE A 17 -7.13 21.28 -53.37
CA ILE A 17 -7.67 22.34 -52.54
C ILE A 17 -8.28 21.70 -51.30
N SER A 18 -7.53 21.76 -50.19
CA SER A 18 -8.05 21.35 -48.86
C SER A 18 -8.90 22.45 -48.30
N LEU A 19 -10.23 22.32 -48.40
CA LEU A 19 -11.13 23.06 -47.52
C LEU A 19 -10.88 22.61 -46.07
N ALA A 20 -10.21 23.44 -45.27
CA ALA A 20 -10.14 23.28 -43.84
C ALA A 20 -11.51 23.60 -43.24
N LEU A 21 -12.37 22.58 -43.13
CA LEU A 21 -13.50 22.61 -42.22
C LEU A 21 -12.95 22.59 -40.81
N GLY A 22 -12.93 23.74 -40.15
CA GLY A 22 -12.63 23.84 -38.72
C GLY A 22 -13.60 22.94 -37.92
N GLN A 23 -13.15 21.79 -37.53
CA GLN A 23 -13.89 20.98 -36.53
C GLN A 23 -13.80 21.75 -35.19
N PRO A 24 -14.93 21.96 -34.51
CA PRO A 24 -14.88 22.50 -33.17
C PRO A 24 -14.13 21.46 -32.33
N SER A 25 -12.99 21.86 -31.75
CA SER A 25 -12.33 21.08 -30.73
C SER A 25 -13.29 20.97 -29.56
N VAL A 26 -13.94 19.83 -29.43
CA VAL A 26 -14.65 19.48 -28.21
C VAL A 26 -13.56 19.35 -27.16
N ALA A 27 -13.41 20.37 -26.32
CA ALA A 27 -12.63 20.27 -25.11
C ALA A 27 -13.27 19.15 -24.30
N VAL A 28 -12.65 17.97 -24.29
CA VAL A 28 -13.00 16.92 -23.35
C VAL A 28 -12.73 17.51 -21.98
N ALA A 29 -13.79 17.82 -21.25
CA ALA A 29 -13.69 18.24 -19.86
C ALA A 29 -12.87 17.15 -19.17
N GLN A 30 -11.68 17.50 -18.69
CA GLN A 30 -10.88 16.57 -17.90
C GLN A 30 -11.70 16.30 -16.65
N ASP A 31 -12.13 15.06 -16.49
CA ASP A 31 -12.84 14.64 -15.28
C ASP A 31 -12.02 15.06 -14.05
N ALA A 32 -12.71 15.67 -13.08
CA ALA A 32 -12.10 16.07 -11.82
C ALA A 32 -11.31 14.89 -11.19
N PRO A 33 -10.20 15.14 -10.49
CA PRO A 33 -9.43 14.08 -9.87
C PRO A 33 -10.33 13.24 -8.95
N GLN A 34 -10.38 11.93 -9.21
CA GLN A 34 -11.11 10.99 -8.37
C GLN A 34 -10.13 10.41 -7.35
N PHE A 35 -10.30 10.79 -6.10
CA PHE A 35 -9.54 10.22 -4.99
C PHE A 35 -10.23 8.95 -4.47
N PRO A 36 -9.45 8.01 -3.91
CA PRO A 36 -10.01 6.81 -3.31
C PRO A 36 -11.01 7.16 -2.21
N ASP A 37 -12.24 6.65 -2.30
CA ASP A 37 -13.21 6.75 -1.23
C ASP A 37 -12.92 5.74 -0.11
N ALA A 38 -13.66 5.84 1.00
CA ALA A 38 -13.46 4.99 2.16
C ALA A 38 -13.65 3.48 1.88
N ARG A 39 -14.33 3.11 0.78
CA ARG A 39 -14.62 1.73 0.38
C ARG A 39 -13.60 1.20 -0.62
N SER A 40 -12.76 2.06 -1.18
CA SER A 40 -11.73 1.62 -2.10
C SER A 40 -10.72 0.69 -1.41
N PRO A 41 -10.15 -0.28 -2.11
CA PRO A 41 -9.13 -1.18 -1.55
C PRO A 41 -7.98 -0.43 -0.89
N GLN A 42 -7.56 0.69 -1.48
CA GLN A 42 -6.48 1.53 -0.99
C GLN A 42 -6.80 2.11 0.40
N MET A 43 -7.96 2.74 0.55
CA MET A 43 -8.36 3.36 1.82
C MET A 43 -8.73 2.32 2.87
N ARG A 44 -9.31 1.19 2.48
CA ARG A 44 -9.60 0.07 3.40
C ARG A 44 -8.30 -0.47 4.00
N VAL A 45 -7.30 -0.81 3.17
CA VAL A 45 -5.99 -1.31 3.64
C VAL A 45 -5.29 -0.28 4.52
N ALA A 46 -5.24 0.99 4.10
CA ALA A 46 -4.63 2.06 4.90
C ALA A 46 -5.34 2.24 6.25
N THR A 47 -6.67 2.24 6.28
CA THR A 47 -7.46 2.42 7.50
C THR A 47 -7.32 1.23 8.45
N ILE A 48 -7.38 0.00 7.93
CA ILE A 48 -7.20 -1.23 8.70
C ILE A 48 -5.79 -1.27 9.30
N GLY A 49 -4.77 -1.02 8.48
CA GLY A 49 -3.38 -1.02 8.94
C GLY A 49 -3.10 0.04 10.00
N TYR A 50 -3.58 1.26 9.80
CA TYR A 50 -3.48 2.34 10.79
C TYR A 50 -4.14 1.92 12.11
N ARG A 51 -5.34 1.37 12.06
CA ARG A 51 -6.09 0.95 13.25
C ARG A 51 -5.39 -0.21 13.97
N LEU A 52 -4.89 -1.20 13.24
CA LEU A 52 -4.08 -2.29 13.81
C LEU A 52 -2.84 -1.74 14.53
N ALA A 53 -2.08 -0.85 13.90
CA ALA A 53 -0.89 -0.27 14.50
C ALA A 53 -1.20 0.59 15.73
N ALA A 54 -2.20 1.45 15.66
CA ALA A 54 -2.57 2.38 16.73
C ALA A 54 -3.13 1.67 17.97
N MET A 55 -4.06 0.72 17.78
CA MET A 55 -4.73 0.02 18.88
C MET A 55 -3.82 -1.00 19.58
N ASN A 56 -2.74 -1.40 18.94
CA ASN A 56 -1.78 -2.35 19.51
C ASN A 56 -0.48 -1.70 20.02
N ARG A 57 -0.40 -0.37 20.10
CA ARG A 57 0.83 0.33 20.48
C ARG A 57 1.46 -0.19 21.77
N GLN A 58 0.64 -0.54 22.78
CA GLN A 58 1.14 -1.03 24.09
C GLN A 58 1.62 -2.49 24.03
N ARG A 59 1.28 -3.21 22.96
CA ARG A 59 1.65 -4.61 22.76
C ARG A 59 2.86 -4.78 21.82
N CYS A 60 3.37 -3.68 21.26
CA CYS A 60 4.48 -3.73 20.29
C CYS A 60 5.82 -3.37 20.94
N PRO A 61 6.89 -4.14 20.67
CA PRO A 61 8.21 -3.88 21.22
C PRO A 61 8.88 -2.63 20.64
N ARG A 62 8.45 -2.21 19.45
CA ARG A 62 8.93 -1.00 18.77
C ARG A 62 7.75 -0.18 18.29
N LEU A 63 7.86 1.12 18.46
CA LEU A 63 6.86 2.09 18.02
C LEU A 63 7.46 3.02 16.97
N GLU A 64 6.63 3.48 16.06
CA GLU A 64 6.95 4.56 15.13
C GLU A 64 5.76 5.53 14.99
N PRO A 65 6.03 6.78 14.58
CA PRO A 65 4.96 7.73 14.29
C PRO A 65 4.04 7.25 13.17
N LEU A 66 2.74 7.31 13.42
CA LEU A 66 1.68 7.01 12.46
C LEU A 66 1.10 8.31 11.91
N THR A 67 1.19 8.52 10.61
CA THR A 67 0.64 9.72 9.97
C THR A 67 -0.81 9.56 9.56
N GLY A 68 -1.19 8.37 9.08
CA GLY A 68 -2.48 8.11 8.46
C GLY A 68 -2.59 8.69 7.05
N LEU A 69 -1.46 8.97 6.40
CA LEU A 69 -1.39 9.40 5.01
C LEU A 69 -1.31 8.21 4.06
N LEU A 70 -2.14 8.23 3.03
CA LEU A 70 -1.95 7.45 1.83
C LEU A 70 -1.33 8.38 0.78
N LEU A 71 -0.10 8.07 0.38
CA LEU A 71 0.71 8.92 -0.48
C LEU A 71 0.88 8.33 -1.88
N HIS A 72 1.12 9.22 -2.85
CA HIS A 72 1.54 8.86 -4.20
C HIS A 72 2.53 9.88 -4.75
N ASP A 73 3.32 9.46 -5.72
CA ASP A 73 4.22 10.33 -6.50
C ASP A 73 4.21 9.88 -7.96
N LEU A 74 4.84 10.65 -8.84
CA LEU A 74 4.91 10.27 -10.26
C LEU A 74 5.75 8.99 -10.48
N GLY A 75 6.67 8.67 -9.57
CA GLY A 75 7.48 7.46 -9.64
C GLY A 75 6.67 6.19 -9.47
N SER A 76 5.58 6.23 -8.69
CA SER A 76 4.71 5.07 -8.41
C SER A 76 3.81 4.66 -9.59
N TYR A 77 3.82 5.42 -10.69
CA TYR A 77 3.01 5.14 -11.87
C TYR A 77 3.86 4.68 -13.06
N ASP A 78 3.23 3.92 -13.96
CA ASP A 78 3.84 3.58 -15.24
C ASP A 78 4.22 4.86 -16.01
N PRO A 79 5.43 4.93 -16.61
CA PRO A 79 5.88 6.10 -17.36
C PRO A 79 4.88 6.62 -18.41
N ALA A 80 4.14 5.70 -19.05
CA ALA A 80 3.19 6.06 -20.10
C ALA A 80 2.01 6.93 -19.61
N VAL A 81 1.68 6.86 -18.30
CA VAL A 81 0.55 7.60 -17.73
C VAL A 81 0.95 8.78 -16.84
N ARG A 82 2.24 8.98 -16.57
CA ARG A 82 2.73 10.00 -15.61
C ARG A 82 2.28 11.41 -15.95
N GLN A 83 2.35 11.79 -17.22
CA GLN A 83 1.92 13.12 -17.64
C GLN A 83 0.42 13.33 -17.39
N GLN A 84 -0.38 12.34 -17.66
CA GLN A 84 -1.83 12.38 -17.37
C GLN A 84 -2.09 12.48 -15.86
N ILE A 85 -1.37 11.70 -15.05
CA ILE A 85 -1.44 11.74 -13.59
C ILE A 85 -1.02 13.11 -13.06
N ALA A 86 0.11 13.63 -13.52
CA ALA A 86 0.60 14.95 -13.13
C ALA A 86 -0.46 16.05 -13.39
N SER A 87 -1.05 16.05 -14.59
CA SER A 87 -2.09 17.02 -14.95
C SER A 87 -3.38 16.81 -14.16
N ARG A 88 -3.81 15.55 -13.99
CA ARG A 88 -5.08 15.20 -13.31
C ARG A 88 -5.08 15.58 -11.84
N TYR A 89 -3.98 15.34 -11.13
CA TYR A 89 -3.85 15.55 -9.68
C TYR A 89 -3.10 16.82 -9.31
N GLY A 90 -2.60 17.59 -10.28
CA GLY A 90 -1.72 18.74 -10.02
C GLY A 90 -0.41 18.31 -9.33
N LEU A 91 0.02 17.07 -9.55
CA LEU A 91 1.09 16.42 -8.81
C LEU A 91 2.46 16.77 -9.37
N ALA A 92 3.34 17.30 -8.53
CA ALA A 92 4.72 17.55 -8.88
C ALA A 92 5.72 17.20 -7.74
N GLY A 93 5.21 16.90 -6.56
CA GLY A 93 5.94 16.40 -5.40
C GLY A 93 5.41 15.06 -4.92
N VAL A 94 5.16 14.96 -3.63
CA VAL A 94 4.49 13.82 -2.99
C VAL A 94 3.06 14.22 -2.69
N GLY A 95 2.11 13.63 -3.41
CA GLY A 95 0.69 13.92 -3.26
C GLY A 95 0.02 13.13 -2.16
N VAL A 96 -0.98 13.73 -1.53
CA VAL A 96 -1.89 13.06 -0.62
C VAL A 96 -3.01 12.42 -1.44
N LEU A 97 -2.97 11.11 -1.58
CA LEU A 97 -4.00 10.33 -2.27
C LEU A 97 -5.22 10.07 -1.37
N GLY A 98 -4.97 9.91 -0.06
CA GLY A 98 -6.00 9.69 0.94
C GLY A 98 -5.54 10.00 2.35
N VAL A 99 -6.49 10.20 3.26
CA VAL A 99 -6.24 10.47 4.68
C VAL A 99 -7.13 9.55 5.52
N VAL A 100 -6.52 8.80 6.43
CA VAL A 100 -7.25 7.92 7.34
C VAL A 100 -8.03 8.76 8.35
N PRO A 101 -9.35 8.56 8.49
CA PRO A 101 -10.15 9.30 9.47
C PRO A 101 -9.63 9.13 10.90
N GLY A 102 -9.60 10.22 11.68
CA GLY A 102 -9.12 10.23 13.08
C GLY A 102 -7.60 10.05 13.22
N SER A 103 -6.83 10.14 12.14
CA SER A 103 -5.37 10.10 12.16
C SER A 103 -4.77 11.46 12.45
N ALA A 104 -3.45 11.50 12.71
CA ALA A 104 -2.70 12.74 12.86
C ALA A 104 -2.84 13.65 11.63
N ALA A 105 -2.83 13.09 10.42
CA ALA A 105 -3.03 13.83 9.18
C ALA A 105 -4.44 14.42 9.06
N ALA A 106 -5.48 13.67 9.47
CA ALA A 106 -6.85 14.16 9.47
C ALA A 106 -7.03 15.34 10.43
N ASP A 107 -6.48 15.23 11.65
CA ASP A 107 -6.56 16.30 12.66
C ASP A 107 -5.74 17.54 12.27
N ALA A 108 -4.65 17.35 11.54
CA ALA A 108 -3.87 18.44 10.95
C ALA A 108 -4.59 19.13 9.78
N GLY A 109 -5.72 18.58 9.30
CA GLY A 109 -6.49 19.14 8.20
C GLY A 109 -5.90 18.87 6.82
N LEU A 110 -5.03 17.86 6.68
CA LEU A 110 -4.56 17.37 5.38
C LEU A 110 -5.72 16.71 4.61
N ARG A 111 -5.70 16.82 3.29
CA ARG A 111 -6.79 16.38 2.42
C ARG A 111 -6.26 15.68 1.17
N PRO A 112 -7.03 14.75 0.59
CA PRO A 112 -6.73 14.27 -0.76
C PRO A 112 -6.57 15.44 -1.74
N GLY A 113 -5.52 15.39 -2.56
CA GLY A 113 -5.16 16.48 -3.50
C GLY A 113 -4.15 17.48 -2.98
N ASP A 114 -3.78 17.44 -1.71
CA ASP A 114 -2.63 18.23 -1.24
C ASP A 114 -1.34 17.68 -1.87
N ASP A 115 -0.50 18.56 -2.41
CA ASP A 115 0.80 18.20 -2.96
C ASP A 115 1.90 18.75 -2.03
N ILE A 116 2.59 17.85 -1.33
CA ILE A 116 3.59 18.18 -0.30
C ILE A 116 4.87 18.64 -0.99
N ARG A 117 5.27 19.88 -0.73
CA ARG A 117 6.41 20.56 -1.34
C ARG A 117 7.54 20.86 -0.38
N GLY A 118 7.29 20.86 0.91
CA GLY A 118 8.28 21.21 1.93
C GLY A 118 8.05 20.51 3.24
N LEU A 119 9.13 20.38 4.01
CA LEU A 119 9.20 19.77 5.32
C LEU A 119 10.09 20.64 6.21
N ASP A 120 9.52 21.19 7.31
CA ASP A 120 10.20 22.11 8.24
C ASP A 120 10.85 23.32 7.54
N GLY A 121 10.11 23.92 6.60
CA GLY A 121 10.56 25.09 5.83
C GLY A 121 11.60 24.76 4.74
N LYS A 122 11.98 23.49 4.57
CA LYS A 122 12.90 23.06 3.52
C LYS A 122 12.14 22.44 2.36
N PRO A 123 12.42 22.84 1.11
CA PRO A 123 11.77 22.21 -0.04
C PRO A 123 12.16 20.75 -0.16
N ILE A 124 11.21 19.91 -0.57
CA ILE A 124 11.44 18.52 -0.92
C ILE A 124 11.91 18.47 -2.37
N ALA A 125 13.01 17.75 -2.62
CA ALA A 125 13.47 17.53 -3.99
C ALA A 125 12.37 16.82 -4.80
N PRO A 126 12.19 17.20 -6.09
CA PRO A 126 11.28 16.49 -6.96
C PRO A 126 11.62 14.99 -7.02
N VAL A 127 10.60 14.15 -6.99
CA VAL A 127 10.80 12.71 -7.12
C VAL A 127 11.35 12.42 -8.52
N ASN A 128 12.56 11.86 -8.56
CA ASN A 128 13.15 11.42 -9.82
C ASN A 128 12.49 10.11 -10.25
N ALA A 129 11.49 10.21 -11.12
CA ALA A 129 10.74 9.07 -11.61
C ALA A 129 11.58 8.29 -12.61
N GLY A 130 12.08 7.12 -12.20
CA GLY A 130 12.88 6.20 -13.02
C GLY A 130 12.13 5.64 -14.25
N PRO A 131 12.78 4.75 -15.03
CA PRO A 131 12.19 4.20 -16.26
C PRO A 131 11.05 3.21 -16.03
N THR A 132 10.85 2.75 -14.78
CA THR A 132 9.78 1.83 -14.37
C THR A 132 9.03 2.40 -13.20
N ALA A 133 7.81 1.91 -12.93
CA ALA A 133 7.09 2.24 -11.72
C ALA A 133 7.83 1.72 -10.48
N SER A 134 7.96 2.57 -9.46
CA SER A 134 8.58 2.24 -8.17
C SER A 134 7.93 3.02 -7.05
N TYR A 135 7.84 2.40 -5.88
CA TYR A 135 7.38 3.05 -4.64
C TYR A 135 8.53 3.59 -3.77
N ASP A 136 9.76 3.53 -4.27
CA ASP A 136 10.98 3.93 -3.51
C ASP A 136 10.92 5.41 -3.09
N GLY A 137 10.41 6.29 -3.95
CA GLY A 137 10.24 7.71 -3.64
C GLY A 137 9.31 7.93 -2.45
N ILE A 138 8.16 7.26 -2.45
CA ILE A 138 7.19 7.31 -1.34
C ILE A 138 7.77 6.70 -0.07
N ALA A 139 8.48 5.57 -0.18
CA ALA A 139 9.11 4.93 0.96
C ALA A 139 10.17 5.84 1.61
N LEU A 140 11.02 6.45 0.78
CA LEU A 140 12.05 7.41 1.23
C LEU A 140 11.42 8.64 1.91
N PHE A 141 10.39 9.23 1.29
CA PHE A 141 9.67 10.36 1.88
C PHE A 141 9.03 9.98 3.21
N THR A 142 8.37 8.81 3.26
CA THR A 142 7.75 8.31 4.51
C THR A 142 8.79 8.14 5.60
N ASP A 143 9.97 7.60 5.28
CA ASP A 143 11.07 7.45 6.24
C ASP A 143 11.54 8.80 6.77
N MET A 144 11.75 9.75 5.88
CA MET A 144 12.15 11.10 6.26
C MET A 144 11.11 11.76 7.17
N LEU A 145 9.83 11.64 6.84
CA LEU A 145 8.72 12.17 7.63
C LEU A 145 8.64 11.51 9.02
N VAL A 146 8.73 10.18 9.08
CA VAL A 146 8.72 9.41 10.33
C VAL A 146 9.92 9.80 11.19
N GLN A 147 11.14 9.90 10.62
CA GLN A 147 12.34 10.33 11.36
C GLN A 147 12.18 11.72 11.94
N ARG A 148 11.58 12.66 11.22
CA ARG A 148 11.31 14.00 11.75
C ARG A 148 10.29 13.96 12.90
N LEU A 149 9.20 13.22 12.73
CA LEU A 149 8.18 13.05 13.76
C LEU A 149 8.69 12.33 15.02
N MET A 150 9.77 11.55 14.94
CA MET A 150 10.43 11.00 16.14
C MET A 150 10.94 12.09 17.08
N HIS A 151 11.25 13.29 16.56
CA HIS A 151 11.74 14.44 17.32
C HIS A 151 10.64 15.42 17.73
N GLY A 152 9.37 15.19 17.33
CA GLY A 152 8.26 16.03 17.70
C GLY A 152 7.26 16.25 16.58
N GLU A 153 6.77 17.47 16.45
CA GLU A 153 5.87 17.88 15.37
C GLU A 153 6.65 18.22 14.09
N VAL A 154 5.96 18.20 12.95
CA VAL A 154 6.55 18.53 11.65
C VAL A 154 5.65 19.51 10.91
N ALA A 155 6.25 20.59 10.40
CA ALA A 155 5.58 21.55 9.54
C ALA A 155 5.68 21.10 8.07
N LEU A 156 4.55 20.78 7.45
CA LEU A 156 4.44 20.45 6.02
C LEU A 156 4.01 21.68 5.23
N THR A 157 4.77 22.05 4.19
CA THR A 157 4.29 22.99 3.19
C THR A 157 3.59 22.20 2.09
N VAL A 158 2.31 22.45 1.88
CA VAL A 158 1.50 21.78 0.85
C VAL A 158 0.95 22.80 -0.14
N MET A 159 0.80 22.40 -1.39
CA MET A 159 0.03 23.13 -2.38
C MET A 159 -1.38 22.58 -2.40
N ARG A 160 -2.38 23.42 -2.17
CA ARG A 160 -3.81 23.10 -2.21
C ARG A 160 -4.52 24.08 -3.13
N ALA A 161 -5.13 23.56 -4.18
CA ALA A 161 -5.80 24.38 -5.20
C ALA A 161 -4.93 25.54 -5.76
N GLY A 162 -3.63 25.32 -5.89
CA GLY A 162 -2.67 26.30 -6.39
C GLY A 162 -2.06 27.23 -5.33
N GLU A 163 -2.57 27.21 -4.09
CA GLU A 163 -2.10 28.08 -3.01
C GLU A 163 -1.22 27.30 -2.00
N PRO A 164 -0.11 27.90 -1.53
CA PRO A 164 0.71 27.31 -0.50
C PRO A 164 0.05 27.42 0.88
N LEU A 165 0.10 26.32 1.62
CA LEU A 165 -0.42 26.20 2.98
C LEU A 165 0.58 25.49 3.87
N THR A 166 0.77 25.96 5.10
CA THR A 166 1.54 25.23 6.10
C THR A 166 0.60 24.47 7.04
N VAL A 167 0.86 23.18 7.20
CA VAL A 167 0.10 22.27 8.07
C VAL A 167 1.03 21.61 9.06
N THR A 168 0.71 21.68 10.35
CA THR A 168 1.52 21.05 11.40
C THR A 168 0.98 19.64 11.70
N LEU A 169 1.83 18.64 11.47
CA LEU A 169 1.54 17.24 11.76
C LEU A 169 2.10 16.88 13.13
N LEU A 170 1.23 16.45 14.04
CA LEU A 170 1.60 16.04 15.39
C LEU A 170 2.00 14.56 15.43
N ARG A 171 2.96 14.23 16.28
CA ARG A 171 3.37 12.84 16.51
C ARG A 171 2.25 12.03 17.17
N ARG A 172 1.95 10.88 16.61
CA ARG A 172 1.11 9.81 17.18
C ARG A 172 1.80 8.48 16.95
N ASP A 173 2.03 7.72 18.00
CA ASP A 173 2.77 6.47 17.90
C ASP A 173 1.85 5.27 17.76
N GLY A 174 2.32 4.28 16.99
CA GLY A 174 1.76 2.94 16.91
C GLY A 174 2.84 1.90 16.67
N CYS A 175 2.44 0.66 16.45
CA CYS A 175 3.38 -0.42 16.16
C CYS A 175 4.23 -0.08 14.92
N ALA A 176 5.54 -0.31 15.01
CA ALA A 176 6.47 -0.13 13.90
C ALA A 176 6.31 -1.26 12.85
N ALA A 177 5.17 -1.28 12.19
CA ALA A 177 4.83 -2.20 11.11
C ALA A 177 3.92 -1.47 10.13
N ARG A 178 4.42 -1.17 8.95
CA ARG A 178 3.70 -0.43 7.93
C ARG A 178 2.88 -1.35 7.07
N VAL A 179 1.85 -0.84 6.42
CA VAL A 179 1.03 -1.61 5.47
C VAL A 179 1.21 -1.12 4.04
N ALA A 180 1.07 -2.04 3.09
CA ALA A 180 1.10 -1.72 1.67
C ALA A 180 0.03 -2.50 0.91
N LEU A 181 -0.63 -1.83 -0.05
CA LEU A 181 -1.43 -2.47 -1.07
C LEU A 181 -0.61 -2.50 -2.36
N LEU A 182 -0.36 -3.70 -2.87
CA LEU A 182 0.45 -3.88 -4.08
C LEU A 182 -0.40 -4.43 -5.24
N PRO A 183 -0.06 -4.11 -6.48
CA PRO A 183 -0.69 -4.73 -7.64
C PRO A 183 -0.55 -6.26 -7.59
N GLY A 184 -1.61 -6.99 -7.87
CA GLY A 184 -1.57 -8.44 -7.94
C GLY A 184 -2.95 -9.00 -8.29
N ARG A 185 -2.98 -9.97 -9.22
CA ARG A 185 -4.21 -10.63 -9.70
C ARG A 185 -4.60 -11.85 -8.86
N LYS A 186 -3.71 -12.34 -8.02
CA LYS A 186 -3.97 -13.46 -7.11
C LYS A 186 -4.08 -12.92 -5.69
N PRO A 187 -5.06 -13.37 -4.90
CA PRO A 187 -5.13 -13.04 -3.48
C PRO A 187 -3.89 -13.55 -2.77
N ASP A 188 -3.13 -12.62 -2.15
CA ASP A 188 -1.89 -12.94 -1.45
C ASP A 188 -1.59 -11.88 -0.38
N ALA A 189 -0.81 -12.29 0.66
CA ALA A 189 -0.31 -11.42 1.71
C ALA A 189 1.10 -11.89 2.12
N TRP A 190 1.98 -10.95 2.46
CA TRP A 190 3.34 -11.24 2.94
C TRP A 190 3.93 -10.08 3.71
N SER A 191 5.05 -10.31 4.40
CA SER A 191 5.84 -9.27 5.04
C SER A 191 7.31 -9.37 4.67
N ASP A 192 7.98 -8.20 4.65
CA ASP A 192 9.42 -8.07 4.40
C ASP A 192 10.23 -7.68 5.65
N GLY A 193 9.59 -7.73 6.84
CA GLY A 193 10.17 -7.30 8.10
C GLY A 193 9.99 -5.82 8.42
N ARG A 194 9.39 -5.06 7.52
CA ARG A 194 9.03 -3.66 7.69
C ARG A 194 7.59 -3.36 7.27
N TYR A 195 7.19 -3.93 6.16
CA TYR A 195 5.85 -3.82 5.59
C TYR A 195 5.10 -5.13 5.72
N ALA A 196 3.82 -5.03 6.07
CA ALA A 196 2.80 -6.04 5.88
C ALA A 196 2.06 -5.69 4.59
N ALA A 197 2.16 -6.51 3.57
CA ALA A 197 1.62 -6.23 2.25
C ALA A 197 0.47 -7.17 1.91
N VAL A 198 -0.52 -6.65 1.20
CA VAL A 198 -1.61 -7.43 0.59
C VAL A 198 -1.74 -7.06 -0.88
N THR A 199 -2.22 -8.00 -1.69
CA THR A 199 -2.51 -7.73 -3.10
C THR A 199 -3.85 -7.04 -3.28
N GLN A 200 -3.98 -6.32 -4.41
CA GLN A 200 -5.23 -5.75 -4.87
C GLN A 200 -6.36 -6.81 -4.89
N ALA A 201 -6.07 -7.99 -5.44
CA ALA A 201 -7.04 -9.08 -5.53
C ALA A 201 -7.51 -9.57 -4.15
N LEU A 202 -6.63 -9.63 -3.14
CA LEU A 202 -7.05 -9.98 -1.77
C LEU A 202 -7.91 -8.86 -1.17
N ALA A 203 -7.50 -7.60 -1.32
CA ALA A 203 -8.24 -6.46 -0.79
C ALA A 203 -9.64 -6.32 -1.39
N GLU A 204 -9.81 -6.68 -2.67
CA GLU A 204 -11.12 -6.68 -3.34
C GLU A 204 -12.01 -7.85 -2.92
N ALA A 205 -11.42 -9.04 -2.73
CA ALA A 205 -12.16 -10.26 -2.43
C ALA A 205 -12.54 -10.41 -0.94
N ALA A 206 -11.74 -9.83 -0.03
CA ALA A 206 -11.88 -10.02 1.42
C ALA A 206 -12.73 -8.92 2.06
N GLY A 207 -13.50 -9.30 3.09
CA GLY A 207 -14.16 -8.36 3.99
C GLY A 207 -13.18 -7.73 4.98
N ASP A 208 -13.63 -6.70 5.73
CA ASP A 208 -12.74 -5.96 6.64
C ASP A 208 -12.21 -6.82 7.79
N ASP A 209 -12.99 -7.76 8.31
CA ASP A 209 -12.51 -8.71 9.33
C ASP A 209 -11.44 -9.66 8.77
N GLU A 210 -11.59 -10.12 7.51
CA GLU A 210 -10.63 -10.98 6.82
C GLU A 210 -9.32 -10.20 6.57
N LEU A 211 -9.42 -8.96 6.06
CA LEU A 211 -8.26 -8.08 5.87
C LEU A 211 -7.61 -7.70 7.20
N GLY A 212 -8.40 -7.48 8.24
CA GLY A 212 -7.91 -7.22 9.59
C GLY A 212 -7.03 -8.36 10.09
N PHE A 213 -7.44 -9.60 9.87
CA PHE A 213 -6.62 -10.76 10.22
C PHE A 213 -5.42 -10.92 9.27
N ALA A 214 -5.59 -10.79 7.95
CA ALA A 214 -4.49 -10.91 6.99
C ALA A 214 -3.36 -9.93 7.32
N LEU A 215 -3.70 -8.64 7.44
CA LEU A 215 -2.74 -7.60 7.81
C LEU A 215 -2.20 -7.78 9.22
N GLY A 216 -3.04 -8.18 10.17
CA GLY A 216 -2.63 -8.47 11.55
C GLY A 216 -1.60 -9.61 11.63
N HIS A 217 -1.76 -10.67 10.83
CA HIS A 217 -0.83 -11.79 10.72
C HIS A 217 0.52 -11.34 10.13
N GLU A 218 0.50 -10.59 9.03
CA GLU A 218 1.73 -10.08 8.42
C GLU A 218 2.43 -9.04 9.30
N MET A 219 1.67 -8.16 9.96
CA MET A 219 2.22 -7.24 10.96
C MET A 219 2.82 -8.00 12.16
N ALA A 220 2.25 -9.14 12.56
CA ALA A 220 2.82 -9.98 13.59
C ALA A 220 4.20 -10.51 13.19
N HIS A 221 4.41 -10.94 11.94
CA HIS A 221 5.74 -11.31 11.45
C HIS A 221 6.74 -10.15 11.56
N VAL A 222 6.32 -8.91 11.23
CA VAL A 222 7.16 -7.72 11.38
C VAL A 222 7.51 -7.46 12.86
N VAL A 223 6.50 -7.44 13.73
CA VAL A 223 6.62 -7.12 15.15
C VAL A 223 7.45 -8.15 15.92
N LEU A 224 7.33 -9.43 15.56
CA LEU A 224 8.05 -10.55 16.16
C LEU A 224 9.45 -10.73 15.57
N GLY A 225 9.81 -9.95 14.54
CA GLY A 225 11.11 -10.07 13.89
C GLY A 225 11.28 -11.37 13.09
N HIS A 226 10.17 -11.94 12.59
CA HIS A 226 10.20 -13.13 11.73
C HIS A 226 10.71 -12.80 10.31
N ALA A 227 11.17 -11.57 10.09
CA ALA A 227 11.65 -11.09 8.82
C ALA A 227 12.63 -12.07 8.20
N ALA A 228 12.51 -12.17 6.94
CA ALA A 228 13.23 -12.99 6.01
C ALA A 228 14.67 -13.27 6.43
N GLU A 229 14.91 -14.35 7.16
CA GLU A 229 16.15 -15.08 6.86
C GLU A 229 16.05 -15.44 5.38
N PRO A 230 17.10 -15.18 4.59
CA PRO A 230 17.08 -15.54 3.18
C PRO A 230 16.58 -16.99 3.10
N HIS A 231 15.59 -17.24 2.26
CA HIS A 231 15.15 -18.60 1.97
C HIS A 231 16.35 -19.31 1.36
N GLY A 232 17.23 -19.82 2.25
CA GLY A 232 18.41 -20.57 1.84
C GLY A 232 17.94 -21.81 1.09
N ALA A 233 18.68 -22.22 0.07
CA ALA A 233 18.44 -23.40 -0.74
C ALA A 233 18.20 -24.71 0.07
N LEU A 234 18.43 -24.69 1.39
CA LEU A 234 18.24 -25.78 2.33
C LEU A 234 16.83 -25.86 2.95
N THR A 235 15.95 -24.85 2.79
CA THR A 235 14.57 -24.90 3.30
C THR A 235 13.71 -25.91 2.54
N GLY A 236 14.10 -26.28 1.31
CA GLY A 236 13.48 -27.38 0.54
C GLY A 236 13.73 -28.79 1.09
N ILE A 237 14.67 -28.97 2.02
CA ILE A 237 15.07 -30.29 2.54
C ILE A 237 14.46 -30.60 3.93
N GLY A 238 13.44 -29.84 4.36
CA GLY A 238 12.67 -30.18 5.59
C GLY A 238 13.30 -29.74 6.93
N ILE A 239 14.53 -29.25 6.96
CA ILE A 239 15.20 -28.80 8.20
C ILE A 239 14.63 -27.49 8.74
N GLY A 240 14.10 -26.62 7.87
CA GLY A 240 13.42 -25.36 8.26
C GLY A 240 11.94 -25.50 8.64
N GLY A 241 11.29 -26.62 8.30
CA GLY A 241 9.84 -26.75 8.37
C GLY A 241 9.25 -26.69 9.78
N LYS A 242 9.97 -27.14 10.82
CA LYS A 242 9.48 -27.06 12.21
C LYS A 242 9.52 -25.61 12.74
N ARG A 243 10.61 -24.91 12.49
CA ARG A 243 10.79 -23.51 12.90
C ARG A 243 9.84 -22.58 12.13
N SER A 244 9.63 -22.84 10.84
CA SER A 244 8.66 -22.12 10.03
C SER A 244 7.23 -22.31 10.56
N ARG A 245 6.82 -23.55 10.87
CA ARG A 245 5.50 -23.82 11.45
C ARG A 245 5.28 -23.16 12.82
N GLU A 246 6.31 -23.05 13.65
CA GLU A 246 6.20 -22.36 14.94
C GLU A 246 6.03 -20.85 14.76
N ARG A 247 6.79 -20.23 13.87
CA ARG A 247 6.64 -18.82 13.49
C ARG A 247 5.24 -18.51 12.96
N GLU A 248 4.68 -19.39 12.12
CA GLU A 248 3.32 -19.25 11.62
C GLU A 248 2.27 -19.32 12.75
N ARG A 249 2.41 -20.25 13.70
CA ARG A 249 1.51 -20.34 14.85
C ARG A 249 1.61 -19.10 15.76
N GLU A 250 2.81 -18.57 15.93
CA GLU A 250 3.05 -17.36 16.69
C GLU A 250 2.44 -16.14 16.00
N ALA A 251 2.60 -16.04 14.67
CA ALA A 251 1.99 -15.01 13.86
C ALA A 251 0.46 -15.10 13.86
N ASP A 252 -0.13 -16.31 13.81
CA ASP A 252 -1.57 -16.52 13.96
C ASP A 252 -2.10 -16.00 15.29
N ARG A 253 -1.49 -16.42 16.41
CA ARG A 253 -1.87 -15.97 17.76
C ARG A 253 -1.72 -14.46 17.92
N ARG A 254 -0.60 -13.92 17.47
CA ARG A 254 -0.33 -12.50 17.58
C ARG A 254 -1.24 -11.69 16.66
N GLY A 255 -1.44 -12.16 15.43
CA GLY A 255 -2.28 -11.51 14.42
C GLY A 255 -3.75 -11.46 14.82
N VAL A 256 -4.33 -12.55 15.36
CA VAL A 256 -5.70 -12.53 15.86
C VAL A 256 -5.84 -11.60 17.07
N THR A 257 -4.87 -11.61 17.99
CA THR A 257 -4.84 -10.67 19.12
C THR A 257 -4.83 -9.22 18.64
N MET A 258 -3.99 -8.90 17.66
CA MET A 258 -3.93 -7.56 17.06
C MET A 258 -5.24 -7.17 16.39
N SER A 259 -5.88 -8.10 15.69
CA SER A 259 -7.15 -7.88 15.01
C SER A 259 -8.28 -7.61 15.99
N LEU A 260 -8.39 -8.41 17.06
CA LEU A 260 -9.38 -8.24 18.11
C LEU A 260 -9.22 -6.92 18.86
N ALA A 261 -7.97 -6.55 19.20
CA ALA A 261 -7.66 -5.26 19.84
C ALA A 261 -8.04 -4.07 18.95
N ALA A 262 -7.98 -4.23 17.64
CA ALA A 262 -8.43 -3.25 16.66
C ALA A 262 -9.94 -3.33 16.35
N GLY A 263 -10.70 -4.23 17.00
CA GLY A 263 -12.15 -4.36 16.88
C GLY A 263 -12.61 -5.16 15.65
N TYR A 264 -11.75 -5.97 15.05
CA TYR A 264 -12.12 -6.94 14.02
C TYR A 264 -12.52 -8.25 14.67
N ARG A 265 -13.38 -9.03 13.99
CA ARG A 265 -13.93 -10.28 14.54
C ARG A 265 -13.07 -11.48 14.12
N GLU A 266 -12.91 -12.45 15.03
CA GLU A 266 -12.16 -13.69 14.78
C GLU A 266 -12.71 -14.51 13.60
N ALA A 267 -14.02 -14.46 13.38
CA ALA A 267 -14.66 -15.13 12.24
C ALA A 267 -14.09 -14.68 10.87
N GLY A 268 -13.44 -13.52 10.79
CA GLY A 268 -12.68 -13.09 9.61
C GLY A 268 -11.47 -13.97 9.34
N ALA A 269 -10.73 -14.33 10.39
CA ALA A 269 -9.58 -15.23 10.28
C ALA A 269 -10.00 -16.61 9.76
N GLU A 270 -11.10 -17.15 10.29
CA GLU A 270 -11.62 -18.45 9.85
C GLU A 270 -12.01 -18.42 8.37
N ARG A 271 -12.81 -17.44 7.96
CA ARG A 271 -13.23 -17.29 6.55
C ARG A 271 -12.05 -17.15 5.60
N LEU A 272 -11.03 -16.37 5.99
CA LEU A 272 -9.83 -16.20 5.17
C LEU A 272 -9.08 -17.51 5.02
N LEU A 273 -8.85 -18.24 6.12
CA LEU A 273 -8.14 -19.53 6.09
C LEU A 273 -8.90 -20.60 5.30
N ASP A 274 -10.22 -20.67 5.42
CA ASP A 274 -11.06 -21.58 4.63
C ASP A 274 -11.00 -21.22 3.13
N ARG A 275 -11.02 -19.94 2.79
CA ARG A 275 -10.87 -19.49 1.40
C ARG A 275 -9.51 -19.88 0.81
N LEU A 276 -8.42 -19.69 1.57
CA LEU A 276 -7.08 -20.08 1.15
C LEU A 276 -6.94 -21.62 1.00
N ALA A 277 -7.53 -22.38 1.91
CA ALA A 277 -7.57 -23.84 1.81
C ALA A 277 -8.23 -24.31 0.52
N ASN A 278 -9.39 -23.74 0.19
CA ASN A 278 -10.14 -24.07 -1.01
C ASN A 278 -9.41 -23.67 -2.30
N ALA A 279 -8.65 -22.57 -2.27
CA ALA A 279 -7.84 -22.12 -3.40
C ALA A 279 -6.60 -23.01 -3.64
N HIS A 280 -6.08 -23.67 -2.58
CA HIS A 280 -4.88 -24.52 -2.63
C HIS A 280 -5.22 -26.01 -2.50
N ALA A 281 -6.43 -26.43 -2.79
CA ALA A 281 -6.90 -27.83 -2.66
C ALA A 281 -6.06 -28.87 -3.42
N SER A 282 -5.10 -28.46 -4.25
CA SER A 282 -4.21 -29.32 -5.03
C SER A 282 -2.76 -29.44 -4.48
N GLY A 283 -2.40 -28.78 -3.36
CA GLY A 283 -1.03 -28.80 -2.85
C GLY A 283 -0.93 -28.99 -1.34
N LEU A 284 -0.34 -30.12 -0.89
CA LEU A 284 0.12 -30.32 0.47
C LEU A 284 1.29 -29.37 0.76
N SER A 285 1.03 -28.23 1.42
CA SER A 285 2.12 -27.39 1.92
C SER A 285 2.75 -28.04 3.15
N LEU A 286 3.96 -28.57 3.00
CA LEU A 286 4.75 -29.13 4.11
C LEU A 286 5.27 -28.07 5.09
N THR A 287 5.17 -26.79 4.72
CA THR A 287 5.74 -25.65 5.47
C THR A 287 4.75 -25.00 6.43
N HIS A 288 3.43 -25.10 6.19
CA HIS A 288 2.42 -24.53 7.05
C HIS A 288 1.67 -25.58 7.88
N PRO A 289 1.20 -25.25 9.11
CA PRO A 289 0.26 -26.08 9.85
C PRO A 289 -1.03 -26.29 9.05
N SER A 290 -1.76 -27.39 9.32
CA SER A 290 -3.06 -27.58 8.67
C SER A 290 -4.02 -26.42 9.02
N VAL A 291 -4.86 -26.02 8.06
CA VAL A 291 -5.86 -24.94 8.26
C VAL A 291 -6.73 -25.21 9.48
N ARG A 292 -7.14 -26.46 9.69
CA ARG A 292 -7.92 -26.88 10.87
C ARG A 292 -7.18 -26.61 12.19
N ALA A 293 -5.88 -26.90 12.25
CA ALA A 293 -5.07 -26.63 13.43
C ALA A 293 -4.88 -25.12 13.67
N ARG A 294 -4.72 -24.33 12.61
CA ARG A 294 -4.63 -22.87 12.68
C ARG A 294 -5.93 -22.27 13.23
N ILE A 295 -7.08 -22.67 12.69
CA ILE A 295 -8.42 -22.20 13.15
C ILE A 295 -8.64 -22.55 14.63
N ALA A 296 -8.30 -23.77 15.06
CA ALA A 296 -8.44 -24.16 16.48
C ALA A 296 -7.59 -23.27 17.40
N ALA A 297 -6.33 -23.00 17.04
CA ALA A 297 -5.45 -22.12 17.82
C ALA A 297 -5.92 -20.67 17.85
N ILE A 298 -6.51 -20.16 16.74
CA ILE A 298 -7.10 -18.83 16.64
C ILE A 298 -8.29 -18.71 17.57
N ARG A 299 -9.22 -19.70 17.59
CA ARG A 299 -10.38 -19.73 18.50
C ARG A 299 -9.96 -19.76 19.96
N GLU A 300 -8.98 -20.59 20.32
CA GLU A 300 -8.43 -20.64 21.67
C GLU A 300 -7.86 -19.27 22.08
N THR A 301 -7.07 -18.65 21.21
CA THR A 301 -6.48 -17.32 21.46
C THR A 301 -7.57 -16.25 21.59
N ALA A 302 -8.60 -16.29 20.74
CA ALA A 302 -9.71 -15.35 20.78
C ALA A 302 -10.56 -15.50 22.06
N ALA A 303 -10.83 -16.73 22.49
CA ALA A 303 -11.55 -16.99 23.74
C ALA A 303 -10.79 -16.50 24.98
N ALA A 304 -9.45 -16.51 24.94
CA ALA A 304 -8.59 -16.01 26.01
C ALA A 304 -8.35 -14.49 25.94
N PHE A 305 -8.79 -13.82 24.85
CA PHE A 305 -8.55 -12.40 24.66
C PHE A 305 -9.41 -11.55 25.61
N SER A 306 -8.74 -10.67 26.40
CA SER A 306 -9.40 -9.62 27.17
C SER A 306 -8.98 -8.26 26.63
N PRO A 307 -9.94 -7.38 26.22
CA PRO A 307 -9.64 -6.02 25.78
C PRO A 307 -8.99 -5.17 26.89
N GLU A 308 -9.28 -5.49 28.15
CA GLU A 308 -8.84 -4.75 29.33
C GLU A 308 -7.45 -5.15 29.85
N ALA A 309 -6.87 -6.20 29.30
CA ALA A 309 -5.47 -6.57 29.60
C ALA A 309 -4.52 -5.54 28.95
N ARG A 310 -4.47 -4.37 29.56
CA ARG A 310 -3.63 -3.22 29.20
C ARG A 310 -2.29 -3.26 29.91
#